data_8b21b80a549c1956edf99d418dd34e47
#
_entry.id   8b21b80a549c1956edf99d418dd34e47
#
_cell.length_a   1.000
_cell.length_b   1.000
_cell.length_c   1.000
_cell.angle_alpha   90.00
_cell.angle_beta   90.00
_cell.angle_gamma   90.00
#
_symmetry.space_group_name_H-M   'P 1'
#
loop_
_entity.id
_entity.type
_entity.pdbx_description
1 polymer ?
#
loop_
_entity_poly.entity_id
_entity_poly.type
_entity_poly.pdbx_seq_one_letter_code
_entity_poly.pdbx_strand_id
1 'polypeptide(L)'
;MPMLFSNLNFFPWSSATFGSIPRAFWVGGMVIGWSCLGCNPTGPARQSVSGTVMLDGQPASGLSLVFTPTGSKQLGVASEVTDGRFSLDTTTGPSEGEYDVTVDTIEPDLEEFEQLRQAGKKPLSSIKLHPRYRKPGALQANVLADQENVFNFELKSR
;
A
#
# COMPACT_ATOMS: atom_id res chain seq x y z
N MET A 1 -35.38 10.41 -37.68
CA MET A 1 -34.40 10.04 -38.70
C MET A 1 -33.36 9.17 -38.05
N PRO A 2 -33.30 7.91 -38.44
CA PRO A 2 -32.35 6.95 -37.86
C PRO A 2 -31.12 6.82 -38.74
N MET A 3 -29.96 6.60 -38.14
CA MET A 3 -28.82 6.04 -38.87
C MET A 3 -28.23 4.87 -38.07
N LEU A 4 -28.58 3.72 -38.58
CA LEU A 4 -27.90 2.41 -38.36
C LEU A 4 -26.53 2.44 -39.03
N PHE A 5 -25.50 1.96 -38.33
CA PHE A 5 -24.33 1.34 -38.95
C PHE A 5 -24.00 0.05 -38.23
N SER A 6 -24.44 -1.01 -38.89
CA SER A 6 -24.02 -2.39 -38.72
C SER A 6 -22.65 -2.58 -39.37
N ASN A 7 -21.69 -3.18 -38.68
CA ASN A 7 -20.56 -3.86 -39.32
C ASN A 7 -20.19 -5.12 -38.53
N LEU A 8 -20.78 -6.19 -38.97
CA LEU A 8 -20.37 -7.57 -38.70
C LEU A 8 -19.16 -7.89 -39.60
N ASN A 9 -17.97 -8.06 -39.04
CA ASN A 9 -16.88 -8.74 -39.72
C ASN A 9 -16.84 -10.21 -39.32
N PHE A 10 -17.38 -11.00 -40.21
CA PHE A 10 -17.35 -12.46 -40.24
C PHE A 10 -15.95 -12.91 -40.71
N PHE A 11 -15.19 -13.59 -39.86
CA PHE A 11 -13.91 -14.19 -40.23
C PHE A 11 -14.16 -15.67 -40.62
N PRO A 12 -13.80 -16.11 -41.81
CA PRO A 12 -13.99 -17.48 -42.25
C PRO A 12 -12.89 -18.37 -41.65
N TRP A 13 -13.31 -19.45 -41.07
CA TRP A 13 -12.52 -20.58 -40.60
C TRP A 13 -11.96 -21.33 -41.80
N SER A 14 -10.65 -21.26 -42.04
CA SER A 14 -9.97 -22.07 -43.02
C SER A 14 -9.55 -23.39 -42.44
N SER A 15 -10.17 -24.45 -42.90
CA SER A 15 -9.85 -25.83 -42.66
C SER A 15 -8.52 -26.21 -43.28
N ALA A 16 -7.49 -26.43 -42.47
CA ALA A 16 -6.21 -27.00 -42.93
C ALA A 16 -6.20 -28.51 -42.73
N THR A 17 -6.00 -29.13 -43.83
CA THR A 17 -5.91 -30.58 -44.16
C THR A 17 -4.89 -31.32 -43.31
N PHE A 18 -5.29 -32.47 -42.83
CA PHE A 18 -4.46 -33.48 -42.16
C PHE A 18 -3.50 -34.10 -43.21
N GLY A 19 -2.22 -33.79 -43.11
CA GLY A 19 -1.14 -34.47 -43.79
C GLY A 19 -0.55 -35.57 -42.91
N SER A 20 -0.63 -36.81 -43.39
CA SER A 20 -0.08 -38.00 -42.79
C SER A 20 1.45 -37.95 -42.75
N ILE A 21 2.04 -38.06 -41.56
CA ILE A 21 3.50 -38.16 -41.35
C ILE A 21 3.87 -39.63 -41.06
N PRO A 22 4.86 -40.20 -41.76
CA PRO A 22 5.26 -41.58 -41.61
C PRO A 22 6.09 -41.80 -40.33
N ARG A 23 5.86 -42.97 -39.74
CA ARG A 23 6.61 -43.51 -38.62
C ARG A 23 8.07 -43.74 -39.02
N ALA A 24 9.01 -43.11 -38.39
CA ALA A 24 10.29 -43.64 -37.93
C ALA A 24 11.26 -42.47 -37.65
N PHE A 25 11.53 -42.16 -36.37
CA PHE A 25 12.87 -41.97 -35.88
C PHE A 25 12.81 -41.73 -34.35
N TRP A 26 13.17 -42.79 -33.64
CA TRP A 26 13.54 -42.72 -32.24
C TRP A 26 14.84 -41.91 -32.12
N VAL A 27 14.77 -40.71 -31.62
CA VAL A 27 15.95 -40.04 -31.07
C VAL A 27 15.52 -39.47 -29.71
N GLY A 28 16.15 -40.04 -28.67
CA GLY A 28 15.97 -39.62 -27.30
C GLY A 28 16.32 -38.16 -27.11
N GLY A 29 15.32 -37.33 -26.96
CA GLY A 29 15.44 -35.93 -26.51
C GLY A 29 15.24 -35.87 -25.02
N MET A 30 16.35 -35.74 -24.30
CA MET A 30 16.42 -35.47 -22.86
C MET A 30 15.75 -34.11 -22.60
N VAL A 31 14.49 -34.15 -22.17
CA VAL A 31 13.76 -32.96 -21.74
C VAL A 31 14.37 -32.52 -20.41
N ILE A 32 15.28 -31.57 -20.47
CA ILE A 32 15.77 -30.84 -19.29
C ILE A 32 14.61 -29.97 -18.85
N GLY A 33 13.82 -30.46 -17.90
CA GLY A 33 12.79 -29.69 -17.21
C GLY A 33 13.48 -28.55 -16.45
N TRP A 34 13.42 -27.33 -16.96
CA TRP A 34 13.69 -26.14 -16.18
C TRP A 34 12.58 -26.00 -15.13
N SER A 35 12.86 -26.60 -13.97
CA SER A 35 12.11 -26.26 -12.76
C SER A 35 12.44 -24.81 -12.44
N CYS A 36 11.55 -23.88 -12.82
CA CYS A 36 11.53 -22.55 -12.27
C CYS A 36 11.29 -22.68 -10.77
N LEU A 37 12.37 -22.75 -9.98
CA LEU A 37 12.32 -22.49 -8.55
C LEU A 37 11.84 -21.04 -8.40
N GLY A 38 10.52 -20.86 -8.29
CA GLY A 38 9.91 -19.60 -7.96
C GLY A 38 10.55 -19.10 -6.68
N CYS A 39 11.22 -17.94 -6.73
CA CYS A 39 11.62 -17.20 -5.54
C CYS A 39 10.34 -16.88 -4.77
N ASN A 40 10.06 -17.70 -3.77
CA ASN A 40 9.05 -17.37 -2.78
C ASN A 40 9.63 -16.18 -1.97
N PRO A 41 8.99 -15.01 -1.91
CA PRO A 41 9.49 -13.93 -1.08
C PRO A 41 9.48 -14.40 0.38
N THR A 42 10.65 -14.70 0.91
CA THR A 42 10.85 -15.25 2.27
C THR A 42 10.75 -14.14 3.33
N GLY A 43 9.86 -13.18 3.16
CA GLY A 43 9.58 -12.15 4.16
C GLY A 43 8.35 -12.53 5.01
N PRO A 44 8.23 -12.01 6.25
CA PRO A 44 7.02 -12.17 7.04
C PRO A 44 5.82 -11.58 6.27
N ALA A 45 4.67 -12.26 6.34
CA ALA A 45 3.45 -11.82 5.70
C ALA A 45 3.06 -10.43 6.23
N ARG A 46 2.79 -9.50 5.31
CA ARG A 46 2.34 -8.16 5.65
C ARG A 46 0.83 -8.14 5.81
N GLN A 47 0.37 -7.35 6.75
CA GLN A 47 -1.05 -7.22 7.10
C GLN A 47 -1.58 -5.86 6.66
N SER A 48 -2.85 -5.82 6.28
CA SER A 48 -3.54 -4.55 6.08
C SER A 48 -3.85 -3.91 7.43
N VAL A 49 -3.65 -2.60 7.50
CA VAL A 49 -3.93 -1.79 8.69
C VAL A 49 -4.67 -0.54 8.27
N SER A 50 -5.74 -0.20 8.96
CA SER A 50 -6.50 1.01 8.71
C SER A 50 -6.94 1.66 10.01
N GLY A 51 -7.49 2.87 9.92
CA GLY A 51 -8.01 3.49 11.11
C GLY A 51 -8.27 4.98 11.01
N THR A 52 -8.50 5.57 12.18
CA THR A 52 -8.78 7.00 12.29
C THR A 52 -7.81 7.70 13.21
N VAL A 53 -7.55 8.97 12.92
CA VAL A 53 -6.70 9.86 13.72
C VAL A 53 -7.46 11.14 13.99
N MET A 54 -7.70 11.42 15.25
CA MET A 54 -8.35 12.64 15.70
C MET A 54 -7.34 13.53 16.43
N LEU A 55 -7.34 14.82 16.16
CA LEU A 55 -6.56 15.80 16.90
C LEU A 55 -7.53 16.77 17.61
N ASP A 56 -7.48 16.79 18.92
CA ASP A 56 -8.42 17.57 19.76
C ASP A 56 -9.90 17.35 19.39
N GLY A 57 -10.26 16.11 19.04
CA GLY A 57 -11.61 15.74 18.63
C GLY A 57 -12.01 16.09 17.21
N GLN A 58 -11.08 16.58 16.40
CA GLN A 58 -11.28 16.88 14.96
C GLN A 58 -10.49 15.89 14.10
N PRO A 59 -10.98 15.51 12.91
CA PRO A 59 -10.21 14.71 11.97
C PRO A 59 -8.88 15.38 11.64
N ALA A 60 -7.78 14.64 11.80
CA ALA A 60 -6.44 15.16 11.52
C ALA A 60 -6.09 15.00 10.04
N SER A 61 -5.29 15.91 9.47
CA SER A 61 -4.73 15.79 8.12
C SER A 61 -3.29 16.32 8.12
N GLY A 62 -2.48 15.90 7.16
CA GLY A 62 -1.08 16.34 7.07
C GLY A 62 -0.19 15.76 8.17
N LEU A 63 -0.54 14.60 8.68
CA LEU A 63 0.26 13.83 9.63
C LEU A 63 0.75 12.54 8.95
N SER A 64 1.91 12.07 9.39
CA SER A 64 2.46 10.76 9.03
C SER A 64 2.52 9.89 10.29
N LEU A 65 1.96 8.70 10.22
CA LEU A 65 2.09 7.66 11.23
C LEU A 65 3.23 6.73 10.84
N VAL A 66 4.14 6.45 11.77
CA VAL A 66 5.23 5.50 11.55
C VAL A 66 5.09 4.35 12.54
N PHE A 67 4.85 3.16 12.02
CA PHE A 67 4.75 1.90 12.77
C PHE A 67 6.13 1.26 12.87
N THR A 68 6.78 1.33 14.02
CA THR A 68 8.11 0.74 14.28
C THR A 68 7.95 -0.50 15.15
N PRO A 69 8.49 -1.67 14.76
CA PRO A 69 8.39 -2.87 15.59
C PRO A 69 9.01 -2.64 16.97
N THR A 70 8.26 -2.95 18.02
CA THR A 70 8.70 -2.74 19.40
C THR A 70 9.98 -3.52 19.70
N GLY A 71 10.97 -2.83 20.29
CA GLY A 71 12.27 -3.43 20.63
C GLY A 71 13.18 -3.73 19.44
N SER A 72 12.83 -3.33 18.23
CA SER A 72 13.63 -3.51 17.03
C SER A 72 14.25 -2.19 16.54
N LYS A 73 15.40 -2.30 15.86
CA LYS A 73 16.01 -1.18 15.12
C LYS A 73 15.63 -1.19 13.63
N GLN A 74 14.63 -1.99 13.25
CA GLN A 74 14.18 -2.02 11.86
C GLN A 74 13.46 -0.73 11.51
N LEU A 75 13.53 -0.38 10.22
CA LEU A 75 12.79 0.76 9.69
C LEU A 75 11.29 0.50 9.83
N GLY A 76 10.58 1.48 10.34
CA GLY A 76 9.13 1.43 10.45
C GLY A 76 8.44 1.56 9.08
N VAL A 77 7.16 1.24 9.08
CA VAL A 77 6.26 1.47 7.95
C VAL A 77 5.50 2.76 8.17
N ALA A 78 5.51 3.65 7.19
CA ALA A 78 4.82 4.95 7.28
C ALA A 78 3.49 4.95 6.52
N SER A 79 2.51 5.64 7.08
CA SER A 79 1.21 5.92 6.45
C SER A 79 0.86 7.39 6.61
N GLU A 80 0.36 8.00 5.55
CA GLU A 80 -0.17 9.36 5.59
C GLU A 80 -1.59 9.37 6.14
N VAL A 81 -1.92 10.44 6.86
CA VAL A 81 -3.26 10.69 7.40
C VAL A 81 -3.93 11.78 6.58
N THR A 82 -5.03 11.43 5.93
CA THR A 82 -5.87 12.35 5.14
C THR A 82 -7.30 12.32 5.68
N ASP A 83 -7.85 13.48 5.99
CA ASP A 83 -9.21 13.63 6.54
C ASP A 83 -9.50 12.71 7.74
N GLY A 84 -8.53 12.59 8.61
CA GLY A 84 -8.63 11.77 9.82
C GLY A 84 -8.55 10.27 9.57
N ARG A 85 -8.12 9.82 8.39
CA ARG A 85 -8.06 8.39 8.04
C ARG A 85 -6.68 8.03 7.54
N PHE A 86 -6.28 6.80 7.80
CA PHE A 86 -5.08 6.19 7.24
C PHE A 86 -5.37 4.75 6.82
N SER A 87 -4.59 4.26 5.86
CA SER A 87 -4.70 2.89 5.38
C SER A 87 -3.37 2.41 4.81
N LEU A 88 -2.99 1.21 5.16
CA LEU A 88 -1.88 0.45 4.59
C LEU A 88 -2.44 -0.88 4.09
N ASP A 89 -2.09 -1.26 2.89
CA ASP A 89 -2.46 -2.54 2.29
C ASP A 89 -1.47 -3.66 2.64
N THR A 90 -1.73 -4.88 2.20
CA THR A 90 -0.86 -6.04 2.42
C THR A 90 0.47 -5.97 1.66
N THR A 91 0.70 -4.99 0.80
CA THR A 91 1.98 -4.77 0.10
C THR A 91 2.89 -3.83 0.87
N THR A 92 2.31 -2.83 1.53
CA THR A 92 3.00 -1.77 2.24
C THR A 92 2.87 -1.85 3.76
N GLY A 93 1.91 -2.63 4.25
CA GLY A 93 1.60 -2.75 5.68
C GLY A 93 2.70 -3.41 6.52
N PRO A 94 2.57 -3.33 7.83
CA PRO A 94 3.43 -4.02 8.78
C PRO A 94 3.19 -5.53 8.77
N SER A 95 4.13 -6.33 9.26
CA SER A 95 3.91 -7.75 9.58
C SER A 95 3.15 -7.88 10.92
N GLU A 96 2.78 -9.11 11.28
CA GLU A 96 2.22 -9.34 12.62
C GLU A 96 3.21 -8.97 13.72
N GLY A 97 2.72 -8.44 14.84
CA GLY A 97 3.52 -8.08 16.00
C GLY A 97 3.09 -6.80 16.69
N GLU A 98 3.86 -6.44 17.72
CA GLU A 98 3.68 -5.20 18.48
C GLU A 98 4.48 -4.06 17.87
N TYR A 99 3.88 -2.90 17.76
CA TYR A 99 4.44 -1.70 17.17
C TYR A 99 4.32 -0.49 18.08
N ASP A 100 5.41 0.26 18.18
CA ASP A 100 5.37 1.64 18.65
C ASP A 100 4.97 2.54 17.48
N VAL A 101 3.92 3.32 17.66
CA VAL A 101 3.46 4.25 16.63
C VAL A 101 3.89 5.65 16.99
N THR A 102 4.66 6.28 16.10
CA THR A 102 5.03 7.68 16.22
C THR A 102 4.29 8.51 15.18
N VAL A 103 4.07 9.78 15.50
CA VAL A 103 3.34 10.72 14.64
C VAL A 103 4.21 11.91 14.36
N ASP A 104 4.43 12.20 13.09
CA ASP A 104 5.12 13.38 12.61
C ASP A 104 4.21 14.22 11.71
N THR A 105 4.53 15.49 11.60
CA THR A 105 3.85 16.39 10.67
C THR A 105 4.52 16.31 9.30
N ILE A 106 3.71 16.16 8.25
CA ILE A 106 4.20 16.27 6.88
C ILE A 106 4.44 17.75 6.60
N GLU A 107 5.67 18.11 6.32
CA GLU A 107 6.01 19.45 5.86
C GLU A 107 5.86 19.48 4.34
N PRO A 108 5.06 20.44 3.80
CA PRO A 108 4.95 20.60 2.35
C PRO A 108 6.33 20.96 1.78
N ASP A 109 6.61 20.50 0.57
CA ASP A 109 7.82 20.92 -0.12
C ASP A 109 7.77 22.43 -0.46
N LEU A 110 8.91 22.98 -0.89
CA LEU A 110 9.02 24.42 -1.16
C LEU A 110 8.03 24.88 -2.24
N GLU A 111 7.76 24.05 -3.23
CA GLU A 111 6.89 24.37 -4.35
C GLU A 111 5.42 24.36 -3.93
N GLU A 112 5.00 23.37 -3.15
CA GLU A 112 3.67 23.29 -2.55
C GLU A 112 3.45 24.42 -1.54
N PHE A 113 4.46 24.74 -0.74
CA PHE A 113 4.42 25.85 0.21
C PHE A 113 4.18 27.20 -0.48
N GLU A 114 4.89 27.47 -1.59
CA GLU A 114 4.71 28.71 -2.37
C GLU A 114 3.31 28.76 -3.02
N GLN A 115 2.80 27.66 -3.53
CA GLN A 115 1.45 27.58 -4.09
C GLN A 115 0.38 27.85 -3.04
N LEU A 116 0.49 27.25 -1.85
CA LEU A 116 -0.42 27.49 -0.73
C LEU A 116 -0.38 28.96 -0.27
N ARG A 117 0.80 29.55 -0.21
CA ARG A 117 1.00 30.96 0.14
C ARG A 117 0.34 31.91 -0.87
N GLN A 118 0.52 31.64 -2.17
CA GLN A 118 -0.09 32.42 -3.26
C GLN A 118 -1.62 32.28 -3.25
N ALA A 119 -2.15 31.10 -2.87
CA ALA A 119 -3.57 30.87 -2.72
C ALA A 119 -4.18 31.47 -1.43
N GLY A 120 -3.38 32.13 -0.59
CA GLY A 120 -3.82 32.67 0.70
C GLY A 120 -4.19 31.62 1.73
N LYS A 121 -3.81 30.37 1.50
CA LYS A 121 -4.03 29.25 2.43
C LYS A 121 -2.86 29.16 3.40
N LYS A 122 -3.14 28.95 4.69
CA LYS A 122 -2.08 28.67 5.66
C LYS A 122 -1.51 27.28 5.37
N PRO A 123 -0.16 27.16 5.29
CA PRO A 123 0.47 25.83 5.19
C PRO A 123 0.05 24.96 6.36
N LEU A 124 -0.12 23.66 6.12
CA LEU A 124 -0.48 22.66 7.14
C LEU A 124 0.58 22.49 8.25
N SER A 125 1.77 23.08 8.08
CA SER A 125 2.86 23.11 9.07
C SER A 125 2.52 23.82 10.41
N SER A 126 1.29 24.33 10.57
CA SER A 126 0.82 24.93 11.82
C SER A 126 0.20 23.94 12.81
N ILE A 127 0.20 22.64 12.53
CA ILE A 127 -0.30 21.62 13.46
C ILE A 127 0.65 21.51 14.66
N LYS A 128 0.21 22.01 15.81
CA LYS A 128 0.98 21.95 17.06
C LYS A 128 0.77 20.62 17.77
N LEU A 129 1.34 19.56 17.21
CA LEU A 129 1.29 18.25 17.83
C LEU A 129 2.11 18.23 19.14
N HIS A 130 1.59 17.56 20.16
CA HIS A 130 2.33 17.42 21.42
C HIS A 130 3.59 16.54 21.20
N PRO A 131 4.80 16.97 21.63
CA PRO A 131 6.07 16.28 21.34
C PRO A 131 6.16 14.82 21.79
N ARG A 132 5.31 14.41 22.72
CA ARG A 132 5.26 13.02 23.20
C ARG A 132 4.99 12.01 22.10
N TYR A 133 4.19 12.41 21.09
CA TYR A 133 3.80 11.51 19.98
C TYR A 133 4.93 11.25 18.97
N ARG A 134 5.99 12.05 19.02
CA ARG A 134 7.23 11.81 18.25
C ARG A 134 8.16 10.81 18.91
N LYS A 135 7.81 10.33 20.11
CA LYS A 135 8.64 9.38 20.85
C LYS A 135 7.97 8.01 20.86
N PRO A 136 8.74 6.90 20.77
CA PRO A 136 8.21 5.55 20.93
C PRO A 136 7.50 5.38 22.28
N GLY A 137 6.52 4.49 22.34
CA GLY A 137 5.79 4.15 23.57
C GLY A 137 4.61 5.07 23.90
N ALA A 138 4.40 6.18 23.16
CA ALA A 138 3.24 7.04 23.40
C ALA A 138 1.95 6.47 22.80
N LEU A 139 2.06 5.79 21.67
CA LEU A 139 0.99 5.07 20.99
C LEU A 139 1.51 3.67 20.66
N GLN A 140 0.66 2.68 20.80
CA GLN A 140 0.98 1.29 20.49
C GLN A 140 -0.09 0.68 19.61
N ALA A 141 0.31 -0.26 18.75
CA ALA A 141 -0.56 -1.02 17.90
C ALA A 141 -0.12 -2.49 17.94
N ASN A 142 -1.06 -3.40 18.09
CA ASN A 142 -0.81 -4.83 17.99
C ASN A 142 -1.45 -5.34 16.69
N VAL A 143 -0.61 -5.69 15.72
CA VAL A 143 -1.03 -6.17 14.40
C VAL A 143 -1.14 -7.68 14.44
N LEU A 144 -2.31 -8.19 14.12
CA LEU A 144 -2.62 -9.62 14.14
C LEU A 144 -2.71 -10.15 12.70
N ALA A 145 -2.25 -11.40 12.51
CA ALA A 145 -2.40 -12.09 11.24
C ALA A 145 -3.87 -12.46 10.99
N ASP A 146 -4.26 -12.47 9.71
CA ASP A 146 -5.56 -12.95 9.23
C ASP A 146 -6.78 -12.28 9.90
N GLN A 147 -6.60 -11.05 10.40
CA GLN A 147 -7.66 -10.25 11.00
C GLN A 147 -7.65 -8.83 10.43
N GLU A 148 -8.79 -8.16 10.59
CA GLU A 148 -8.89 -6.74 10.28
C GLU A 148 -8.22 -5.94 11.40
N ASN A 149 -7.14 -5.22 11.07
CA ASN A 149 -6.40 -4.39 12.02
C ASN A 149 -6.87 -2.93 11.88
N VAL A 150 -7.79 -2.53 12.77
CA VAL A 150 -8.34 -1.17 12.79
C VAL A 150 -7.92 -0.46 14.07
N PHE A 151 -7.25 0.69 13.95
CA PHE A 151 -6.76 1.48 15.07
C PHE A 151 -7.35 2.89 15.07
N ASN A 152 -7.71 3.36 16.26
CA ASN A 152 -8.21 4.72 16.44
C ASN A 152 -7.25 5.47 17.37
N PHE A 153 -6.65 6.53 16.90
CA PHE A 153 -5.68 7.34 17.65
C PHE A 153 -6.29 8.71 17.98
N GLU A 154 -6.32 9.03 19.26
CA GLU A 154 -6.72 10.35 19.75
C GLU A 154 -5.47 11.13 20.15
N LEU A 155 -5.19 12.19 19.43
CA LEU A 155 -4.05 13.07 19.65
C LEU A 155 -4.52 14.37 20.30
N LYS A 156 -3.60 15.00 21.03
CA LYS A 156 -3.80 16.34 21.57
C LYS A 156 -2.73 17.29 21.07
N SER A 157 -3.14 18.51 20.81
CA SER A 157 -2.21 19.61 20.52
C SER A 157 -1.42 19.98 21.77
N ARG A 158 -0.43 20.85 21.57
CA ARG A 158 0.39 21.42 22.65
C ARG A 158 -0.24 22.67 23.22
#